data_cfd9fee6a316c603369dc5ca6f44b406
#
_entry.id   cfd9fee6a316c603369dc5ca6f44b406
#
_cell.length_a   1.000
_cell.length_b   1.000
_cell.length_c   1.000
_cell.angle_alpha   90.00
_cell.angle_beta   90.00
_cell.angle_gamma   90.00
#
_symmetry.space_group_name_H-M   'P 1'
#
loop_
_entity.id
_entity.type
_entity.pdbx_description
1 polymer ?
#
loop_
_entity_poly.entity_id
_entity_poly.type
_entity_poly.pdbx_seq_one_letter_code
_entity_poly.pdbx_strand_id
1 'polypeptide(L)'
;DEIRHILFLIPIIFILGVVSFYVFSSKIFYFFSFATLFLFIIENIKIYPYQYVWFNTPSRVLNLSKNFELDYWGVSSKELAKKITEIKIEKNDKSCVLIGVWSTKSYLDANIFDCIGPWSAIDSNFQRPFFAIQNVRNLKKGRSFKCKSVYEEKFKFLFFDEELLVGRIVKCT
;
A
#
# COMPACT_ATOMS: atom_id res chain seq x y z
N ASP A 1 15.29 0.68 -6.16
CA ASP A 1 15.74 0.68 -7.57
C ASP A 1 15.96 -0.73 -8.16
N GLU A 2 15.80 -1.78 -7.38
CA GLU A 2 16.10 -3.16 -7.79
C GLU A 2 15.22 -3.68 -8.94
N ILE A 3 13.96 -3.25 -9.03
CA ILE A 3 13.04 -3.67 -10.10
C ILE A 3 13.53 -3.24 -11.48
N ARG A 4 14.22 -2.10 -11.60
CA ARG A 4 14.74 -1.63 -12.89
C ARG A 4 15.74 -2.60 -13.51
N HIS A 5 16.49 -3.32 -12.68
CA HIS A 5 17.48 -4.30 -13.15
C HIS A 5 16.83 -5.58 -13.70
N ILE A 6 15.54 -5.79 -13.44
CA ILE A 6 14.82 -6.99 -13.89
C ILE A 6 13.94 -6.69 -15.11
N LEU A 7 13.68 -5.40 -15.43
CA LEU A 7 12.81 -5.02 -16.53
C LEU A 7 13.23 -5.60 -17.89
N PHE A 8 14.54 -5.78 -18.13
CA PHE A 8 15.04 -6.39 -19.36
C PHE A 8 14.67 -7.87 -19.50
N LEU A 9 14.34 -8.56 -18.41
CA LEU A 9 13.88 -9.95 -18.45
C LEU A 9 12.43 -10.09 -18.94
N ILE A 10 11.62 -9.04 -18.84
CA ILE A 10 10.20 -9.10 -19.23
C ILE A 10 10.02 -9.51 -20.69
N PRO A 11 10.72 -8.92 -21.68
CA PRO A 11 10.62 -9.35 -23.06
C PRO A 11 11.02 -10.81 -23.25
N ILE A 12 12.07 -11.27 -22.55
CA ILE A 12 12.55 -12.64 -22.63
C ILE A 12 11.52 -13.62 -22.10
N ILE A 13 10.93 -13.32 -20.92
CA ILE A 13 9.86 -14.13 -20.31
C ILE A 13 8.64 -14.18 -21.23
N PHE A 14 8.27 -13.04 -21.84
CA PHE A 14 7.16 -12.98 -22.80
C PHE A 14 7.42 -13.87 -24.03
N ILE A 15 8.61 -13.79 -24.62
CA ILE A 15 8.99 -14.62 -25.78
C ILE A 15 8.94 -16.11 -25.40
N LEU A 16 9.50 -16.48 -24.24
CA LEU A 16 9.46 -17.86 -23.76
C LEU A 16 8.02 -18.33 -23.54
N GLY A 17 7.14 -17.47 -23.02
CA GLY A 17 5.72 -17.75 -22.89
C GLY A 17 5.05 -18.04 -24.24
N VAL A 18 5.27 -17.19 -25.25
CA VAL A 18 4.72 -17.36 -26.60
C VAL A 18 5.25 -18.63 -27.26
N VAL A 19 6.56 -18.91 -27.17
CA VAL A 19 7.15 -20.13 -27.69
C VAL A 19 6.56 -21.38 -27.01
N SER A 20 6.35 -21.31 -25.68
CA SER A 20 5.71 -22.39 -24.94
C SER A 20 4.30 -22.72 -25.45
N PHE A 21 3.48 -21.69 -25.77
CA PHE A 21 2.17 -21.89 -26.38
C PHE A 21 2.24 -22.54 -27.76
N TYR A 22 3.27 -22.26 -28.53
CA TYR A 22 3.48 -22.87 -29.83
C TYR A 22 3.95 -24.33 -29.75
N VAL A 23 4.88 -24.62 -28.82
CA VAL A 23 5.46 -25.96 -28.63
C VAL A 23 4.52 -26.92 -27.91
N PHE A 24 3.83 -26.45 -26.88
CA PHE A 24 2.92 -27.27 -26.09
C PHE A 24 1.49 -27.14 -26.59
N SER A 25 1.12 -27.95 -27.60
CA SER A 25 -0.24 -27.95 -28.18
C SER A 25 -1.27 -28.78 -27.38
N SER A 26 -0.97 -29.16 -26.14
CA SER A 26 -1.88 -29.93 -25.29
C SER A 26 -3.06 -29.10 -24.81
N LYS A 27 -4.29 -29.60 -24.93
CA LYS A 27 -5.50 -28.99 -24.38
C LYS A 27 -5.41 -28.75 -22.88
N ILE A 28 -4.72 -29.63 -22.16
CA ILE A 28 -4.48 -29.52 -20.72
C ILE A 28 -3.60 -28.32 -20.41
N PHE A 29 -2.56 -28.08 -21.21
CA PHE A 29 -1.68 -26.92 -21.07
C PHE A 29 -2.46 -25.61 -21.23
N TYR A 30 -3.27 -25.50 -22.28
CA TYR A 30 -4.10 -24.30 -22.49
C TYR A 30 -5.09 -24.09 -21.36
N PHE A 31 -5.76 -25.16 -20.88
CA PHE A 31 -6.69 -25.05 -19.76
C PHE A 31 -6.02 -24.50 -18.51
N PHE A 32 -4.88 -25.02 -18.09
CA PHE A 32 -4.17 -24.52 -16.92
C PHE A 32 -3.64 -23.11 -17.12
N SER A 33 -3.15 -22.76 -18.31
CA SER A 33 -2.66 -21.41 -18.61
C SER A 33 -3.80 -20.38 -18.51
N PHE A 34 -4.96 -20.65 -19.10
CA PHE A 34 -6.11 -19.77 -19.03
C PHE A 34 -6.68 -19.70 -17.60
N ALA A 35 -6.74 -20.80 -16.87
CA ALA A 35 -7.18 -20.83 -15.48
C ALA A 35 -6.28 -19.96 -14.60
N THR A 36 -4.94 -20.07 -14.76
CA THR A 36 -3.98 -19.26 -14.02
C THR A 36 -4.13 -17.77 -14.35
N LEU A 37 -4.27 -17.43 -15.63
CA LEU A 37 -4.48 -16.05 -16.06
C LEU A 37 -5.79 -15.48 -15.48
N PHE A 38 -6.85 -16.25 -15.49
CA PHE A 38 -8.14 -15.85 -14.94
C PHE A 38 -8.06 -15.57 -13.44
N LEU A 39 -7.44 -16.47 -12.68
CA LEU A 39 -7.22 -16.27 -11.25
C LEU A 39 -6.36 -15.03 -10.96
N PHE A 40 -5.32 -14.81 -11.77
CA PHE A 40 -4.48 -13.63 -11.67
C PHE A 40 -5.27 -12.33 -11.89
N ILE A 41 -6.15 -12.30 -12.89
CA ILE A 41 -7.01 -11.14 -13.18
C ILE A 41 -7.95 -10.87 -11.99
N ILE A 42 -8.66 -11.90 -11.50
CA ILE A 42 -9.57 -11.76 -10.36
C ILE A 42 -8.84 -11.23 -9.14
N GLU A 43 -7.66 -11.77 -8.85
CA GLU A 43 -6.88 -11.35 -7.71
C GLU A 43 -6.43 -9.89 -7.84
N ASN A 44 -5.97 -9.47 -9.02
CA ASN A 44 -5.58 -8.07 -9.25
C ASN A 44 -6.74 -7.10 -9.12
N ILE A 45 -7.95 -7.48 -9.53
CA ILE A 45 -9.15 -6.67 -9.30
C ILE A 45 -9.44 -6.56 -7.79
N LYS A 46 -9.32 -7.67 -7.06
CA LYS A 46 -9.60 -7.70 -5.62
C LYS A 46 -8.64 -6.86 -4.78
N ILE A 47 -7.36 -6.83 -5.14
CA ILE A 47 -6.34 -6.06 -4.42
C ILE A 47 -6.20 -4.61 -4.91
N TYR A 48 -7.04 -4.17 -5.87
CA TYR A 48 -7.04 -2.77 -6.30
C TYR A 48 -7.25 -1.81 -5.11
N PRO A 49 -6.48 -0.69 -5.00
CA PRO A 49 -5.47 -0.18 -5.92
C PRO A 49 -4.03 -0.68 -5.64
N TYR A 50 -3.84 -1.73 -4.87
CA TYR A 50 -2.54 -2.22 -4.37
C TYR A 50 -1.88 -3.28 -5.25
N GLN A 51 -2.17 -3.35 -6.57
CA GLN A 51 -1.66 -4.38 -7.48
C GLN A 51 -0.13 -4.45 -7.52
N TYR A 52 0.57 -3.35 -7.29
CA TYR A 52 2.03 -3.31 -7.25
C TYR A 52 2.64 -4.09 -6.06
N VAL A 53 1.85 -4.44 -5.05
CA VAL A 53 2.23 -5.32 -3.92
C VAL A 53 1.85 -6.78 -4.19
N TRP A 54 1.57 -7.14 -5.44
CA TRP A 54 1.26 -8.52 -5.76
C TRP A 54 2.49 -9.43 -5.53
N PHE A 55 2.28 -10.49 -4.78
CA PHE A 55 3.26 -11.51 -4.49
C PHE A 55 2.78 -12.85 -5.03
N ASN A 56 3.69 -13.62 -5.63
CA ASN A 56 3.39 -14.98 -6.06
C ASN A 56 3.08 -15.88 -4.85
N THR A 57 2.35 -16.97 -5.08
CA THR A 57 1.90 -17.89 -4.02
C THR A 57 3.04 -18.38 -3.10
N PRO A 58 4.23 -18.79 -3.59
CA PRO A 58 5.33 -19.18 -2.72
C PRO A 58 5.81 -18.07 -1.77
N SER A 59 5.84 -16.82 -2.23
CA SER A 59 6.26 -15.69 -1.39
C SER A 59 5.28 -15.40 -0.26
N ARG A 60 4.00 -15.74 -0.43
CA ARG A 60 2.94 -15.49 0.57
C ARG A 60 3.03 -16.41 1.78
N VAL A 61 3.72 -17.55 1.66
CA VAL A 61 4.01 -18.43 2.81
C VAL A 61 4.98 -17.77 3.78
N LEU A 62 5.78 -16.81 3.28
CA LEU A 62 6.65 -15.99 4.10
C LEU A 62 5.82 -14.89 4.78
N ASN A 63 6.23 -14.46 5.98
CA ASN A 63 5.61 -13.31 6.63
C ASN A 63 5.91 -12.04 5.81
N LEU A 64 4.94 -11.62 4.97
CA LEU A 64 5.11 -10.54 4.01
C LEU A 64 5.39 -9.20 4.70
N SER A 65 4.68 -8.90 5.77
CA SER A 65 4.83 -7.64 6.53
C SER A 65 6.21 -7.49 7.17
N LYS A 66 6.88 -8.62 7.50
CA LYS A 66 8.21 -8.63 8.11
C LYS A 66 9.32 -8.57 7.06
N ASN A 67 9.15 -9.26 5.94
CA ASN A 67 10.23 -9.49 4.96
C ASN A 67 10.20 -8.52 3.78
N PHE A 68 9.06 -7.85 3.53
CA PHE A 68 8.89 -6.97 2.37
C PHE A 68 8.39 -5.58 2.77
N GLU A 69 8.70 -4.58 1.96
CA GLU A 69 8.11 -3.24 2.07
C GLU A 69 6.81 -3.21 1.26
N LEU A 70 5.66 -3.20 1.95
CA LEU A 70 4.35 -3.34 1.31
C LEU A 70 3.86 -2.07 0.63
N ASP A 71 4.26 -0.88 1.06
CA ASP A 71 3.83 0.39 0.47
C ASP A 71 5.01 1.32 0.16
N TYR A 72 5.94 0.82 -0.65
CA TYR A 72 7.14 1.56 -1.03
C TYR A 72 6.81 2.90 -1.73
N TRP A 73 5.82 2.90 -2.62
CA TRP A 73 5.43 4.08 -3.40
C TRP A 73 4.39 4.97 -2.71
N GLY A 74 3.86 4.57 -1.56
CA GLY A 74 2.86 5.33 -0.83
C GLY A 74 1.50 5.39 -1.53
N VAL A 75 1.10 4.34 -2.23
CA VAL A 75 -0.20 4.29 -2.93
C VAL A 75 -1.38 4.38 -1.97
N SER A 76 -1.22 3.85 -0.73
CA SER A 76 -2.20 4.03 0.34
C SER A 76 -2.46 5.50 0.71
N SER A 77 -1.55 6.40 0.33
CA SER A 77 -1.65 7.83 0.67
C SER A 77 -2.94 8.48 0.18
N LYS A 78 -3.42 8.11 -1.01
CA LYS A 78 -4.67 8.66 -1.56
C LYS A 78 -5.89 8.25 -0.73
N GLU A 79 -6.02 6.97 -0.42
CA GLU A 79 -7.14 6.45 0.36
C GLU A 79 -7.09 6.95 1.81
N LEU A 80 -5.90 6.98 2.42
CA LEU A 80 -5.71 7.54 3.76
C LEU A 80 -6.01 9.04 3.81
N ALA A 81 -5.62 9.82 2.78
CA ALA A 81 -5.94 11.23 2.69
C ALA A 81 -7.45 11.48 2.58
N LYS A 82 -8.14 10.69 1.76
CA LYS A 82 -9.60 10.73 1.65
C LYS A 82 -10.25 10.42 3.00
N LYS A 83 -9.81 9.35 3.65
CA LYS A 83 -10.39 8.90 4.94
C LYS A 83 -10.16 9.88 6.08
N ILE A 84 -8.97 10.49 6.18
CA ILE A 84 -8.72 11.52 7.20
C ILE A 84 -9.60 12.75 6.97
N THR A 85 -9.81 13.14 5.72
CA THR A 85 -10.69 14.26 5.37
C THR A 85 -12.13 14.00 5.82
N GLU A 86 -12.66 12.80 5.56
CA GLU A 86 -13.98 12.38 6.04
C GLU A 86 -14.08 12.46 7.57
N ILE A 87 -13.13 11.88 8.29
CA ILE A 87 -13.08 11.88 9.77
C ILE A 87 -13.05 13.31 10.33
N LYS A 88 -12.34 14.20 9.66
CA LYS A 88 -12.21 15.60 10.07
C LYS A 88 -13.49 16.40 9.87
N ILE A 89 -14.14 16.25 8.72
CA ILE A 89 -15.42 16.90 8.42
C ILE A 89 -16.48 16.44 9.42
N GLU A 90 -16.61 15.14 9.66
CA GLU A 90 -17.58 14.59 10.60
C GLU A 90 -17.40 15.12 12.03
N LYS A 91 -16.15 15.33 12.46
CA LYS A 91 -15.84 15.76 13.83
C LYS A 91 -15.64 17.26 14.00
N ASN A 92 -15.74 18.04 12.91
CA ASN A 92 -15.42 19.47 12.88
C ASN A 92 -14.07 19.80 13.57
N ASP A 93 -13.07 18.91 13.38
CA ASP A 93 -11.75 18.98 14.02
C ASP A 93 -10.71 19.48 13.01
N LYS A 94 -10.22 20.70 13.18
CA LYS A 94 -9.23 21.33 12.30
C LYS A 94 -7.77 21.07 12.67
N SER A 95 -7.50 20.19 13.65
CA SER A 95 -6.13 19.94 14.09
C SER A 95 -5.17 19.59 12.94
N CYS A 96 -3.88 19.76 13.17
CA CYS A 96 -2.82 19.50 12.19
C CYS A 96 -2.76 18.04 11.73
N VAL A 97 -2.34 17.84 10.48
CA VAL A 97 -2.07 16.52 9.90
C VAL A 97 -0.62 16.39 9.49
N LEU A 98 0.04 15.36 9.99
CA LEU A 98 1.41 15.01 9.64
C LEU A 98 1.40 13.85 8.64
N ILE A 99 2.24 13.97 7.63
CA ILE A 99 2.33 13.01 6.53
C ILE A 99 3.68 12.30 6.52
N GLY A 100 3.65 10.99 6.35
CA GLY A 100 4.84 10.16 6.25
C GLY A 100 5.49 10.20 4.86
N VAL A 101 4.68 10.36 3.82
CA VAL A 101 5.10 10.45 2.42
C VAL A 101 4.66 11.78 1.85
N TRP A 102 5.59 12.54 1.28
CA TRP A 102 5.33 13.92 0.84
C TRP A 102 4.24 14.03 -0.23
N SER A 103 4.15 13.05 -1.14
CA SER A 103 3.10 13.00 -2.16
C SER A 103 1.67 12.96 -1.59
N THR A 104 1.50 12.57 -0.32
CA THR A 104 0.19 12.60 0.37
C THR A 104 -0.38 14.01 0.44
N LYS A 105 0.47 15.04 0.47
CA LYS A 105 0.05 16.45 0.55
C LYS A 105 -0.85 16.86 -0.61
N SER A 106 -0.62 16.34 -1.81
CA SER A 106 -1.41 16.67 -3.01
C SER A 106 -2.85 16.14 -2.96
N TYR A 107 -3.14 15.22 -2.06
CA TYR A 107 -4.48 14.64 -1.86
C TYR A 107 -5.25 15.28 -0.69
N LEU A 108 -4.62 16.21 0.05
CA LEU A 108 -5.22 16.88 1.20
C LEU A 108 -5.62 18.30 0.82
N ASP A 109 -6.85 18.70 1.19
CA ASP A 109 -7.29 20.07 1.04
C ASP A 109 -6.77 20.91 2.22
N ALA A 110 -5.92 21.89 1.91
CA ALA A 110 -5.32 22.76 2.92
C ALA A 110 -6.33 23.58 3.73
N ASN A 111 -7.57 23.78 3.21
CA ASN A 111 -8.60 24.53 3.90
C ASN A 111 -9.27 23.74 5.04
N ILE A 112 -9.11 22.42 5.06
CA ILE A 112 -9.72 21.52 6.05
C ILE A 112 -8.85 21.37 7.29
N PHE A 113 -7.54 21.63 7.15
CA PHE A 113 -6.54 21.37 8.19
C PHE A 113 -5.86 22.66 8.63
N ASP A 114 -5.64 22.84 9.92
CA ASP A 114 -4.88 23.99 10.45
C ASP A 114 -3.44 24.00 9.94
N CYS A 115 -2.86 22.80 9.80
CA CYS A 115 -1.55 22.64 9.17
C CYS A 115 -1.37 21.25 8.54
N ILE A 116 -0.53 21.18 7.50
CA ILE A 116 -0.08 19.94 6.87
C ILE A 116 1.44 19.98 6.83
N GLY A 117 2.08 19.05 7.52
CA GLY A 117 3.54 19.00 7.61
C GLY A 117 4.12 17.59 7.50
N PRO A 118 5.42 17.46 7.24
CA PRO A 118 6.08 16.16 7.24
C PRO A 118 6.21 15.62 8.68
N TRP A 119 6.17 14.30 8.81
CA TRP A 119 6.37 13.62 10.11
C TRP A 119 7.71 13.99 10.77
N SER A 120 8.72 14.33 9.98
CA SER A 120 10.03 14.78 10.46
C SER A 120 10.03 16.17 11.11
N ALA A 121 8.99 16.96 10.89
CA ALA A 121 8.87 18.32 11.46
C ALA A 121 8.37 18.33 12.91
N ILE A 122 8.11 17.17 13.51
CA ILE A 122 7.71 17.11 14.91
C ILE A 122 8.91 17.45 15.79
N ASP A 123 8.82 18.56 16.49
CA ASP A 123 9.67 18.93 17.62
C ASP A 123 8.88 18.81 18.94
N SER A 124 9.56 19.10 20.06
CA SER A 124 8.96 19.06 21.40
C SER A 124 7.81 20.05 21.59
N ASN A 125 7.75 21.09 20.74
CA ASN A 125 6.78 22.20 20.83
C ASN A 125 5.61 22.04 19.86
N PHE A 126 5.55 20.91 19.11
CA PHE A 126 4.47 20.70 18.16
C PHE A 126 3.11 20.63 18.87
N GLN A 127 2.17 21.46 18.38
CA GLN A 127 0.84 21.61 18.98
C GLN A 127 0.05 20.30 18.96
N ARG A 128 -0.44 19.86 20.09
CA ARG A 128 -1.27 18.66 20.26
C ARG A 128 -2.70 19.04 20.58
N PRO A 129 -3.70 18.21 20.20
CA PRO A 129 -3.59 16.93 19.49
C PRO A 129 -3.36 17.11 17.99
N PHE A 130 -2.76 16.12 17.33
CA PHE A 130 -2.59 16.10 15.89
C PHE A 130 -2.88 14.71 15.30
N PHE A 131 -3.18 14.66 14.02
CA PHE A 131 -3.29 13.39 13.28
C PHE A 131 -2.02 13.12 12.49
N ALA A 132 -1.74 11.84 12.25
CA ALA A 132 -0.66 11.45 11.37
C ALA A 132 -1.08 10.33 10.43
N ILE A 133 -0.73 10.48 9.16
CA ILE A 133 -0.85 9.45 8.14
C ILE A 133 0.48 8.71 8.08
N GLN A 134 0.45 7.42 8.40
CA GLN A 134 1.61 6.55 8.46
C GLN A 134 1.46 5.42 7.44
N ASN A 135 2.30 5.41 6.42
CA ASN A 135 2.47 4.27 5.53
C ASN A 135 3.36 3.21 6.21
N VAL A 136 3.26 1.95 5.81
CA VAL A 136 4.02 0.83 6.43
C VAL A 136 5.52 1.10 6.51
N ARG A 137 6.11 1.72 5.48
CA ARG A 137 7.51 2.13 5.47
C ARG A 137 7.88 3.03 6.65
N ASN A 138 6.97 3.89 7.08
CA ASN A 138 7.19 4.85 8.16
C ASN A 138 6.87 4.28 9.54
N LEU A 139 6.11 3.17 9.62
CA LEU A 139 5.81 2.49 10.88
C LEU A 139 7.08 1.95 11.55
N LYS A 140 8.05 1.49 10.75
CA LYS A 140 9.33 0.95 11.23
C LYS A 140 10.30 2.03 11.75
N LYS A 141 10.06 3.31 11.44
CA LYS A 141 10.92 4.45 11.84
C LYS A 141 10.44 5.15 13.13
N GLY A 142 9.76 4.42 14.00
CA GLY A 142 9.02 4.92 15.14
C GLY A 142 9.78 5.87 16.06
N ARG A 143 9.28 7.11 16.19
CA ARG A 143 9.42 7.89 17.40
C ARG A 143 8.33 7.48 18.36
N SER A 144 8.67 7.31 19.63
CA SER A 144 7.74 6.90 20.69
C SER A 144 6.78 8.05 21.03
N PHE A 145 5.73 8.22 20.21
CA PHE A 145 4.59 9.08 20.58
C PHE A 145 3.44 8.22 21.09
N LYS A 146 2.73 8.70 22.09
CA LYS A 146 1.48 8.10 22.54
C LYS A 146 0.39 8.40 21.51
N CYS A 147 0.32 7.58 20.46
CA CYS A 147 -0.66 7.73 19.40
C CYS A 147 -1.61 6.52 19.40
N LYS A 148 -2.90 6.80 19.21
CA LYS A 148 -3.93 5.76 19.06
C LYS A 148 -4.29 5.62 17.59
N SER A 149 -4.36 4.40 17.07
CA SER A 149 -4.87 4.13 15.72
C SER A 149 -6.35 4.50 15.64
N VAL A 150 -6.71 5.28 14.64
CA VAL A 150 -8.08 5.71 14.36
C VAL A 150 -8.64 4.97 13.15
N TYR A 151 -7.77 4.66 12.20
CA TYR A 151 -8.11 3.94 10.98
C TYR A 151 -6.90 3.14 10.49
N GLU A 152 -7.15 1.96 9.95
CA GLU A 152 -6.13 1.10 9.37
C GLU A 152 -6.56 0.66 7.98
N GLU A 153 -5.72 0.95 7.00
CA GLU A 153 -5.91 0.50 5.62
C GLU A 153 -5.22 -0.84 5.44
N LYS A 154 -6.01 -1.85 5.09
CA LYS A 154 -5.56 -3.22 4.95
C LYS A 154 -6.07 -3.83 3.66
N PHE A 155 -5.35 -4.80 3.12
CA PHE A 155 -5.84 -5.65 2.05
C PHE A 155 -5.55 -7.12 2.32
N LYS A 156 -6.22 -8.00 1.59
CA LYS A 156 -6.12 -9.45 1.72
C LYS A 156 -6.02 -10.10 0.36
N PHE A 157 -5.09 -11.03 0.21
CA PHE A 157 -5.00 -11.85 -1.00
C PHE A 157 -6.14 -12.87 -1.10
N LEU A 158 -6.43 -13.31 -2.32
CA LEU A 158 -7.29 -14.45 -2.56
C LEU A 158 -6.64 -15.72 -1.97
N PHE A 159 -7.41 -16.55 -1.29
CA PHE A 159 -6.95 -17.80 -0.64
C PHE A 159 -5.97 -17.65 0.53
N PHE A 160 -5.74 -16.43 1.03
CA PHE A 160 -4.92 -16.20 2.21
C PHE A 160 -5.72 -15.43 3.26
N ASP A 161 -5.59 -15.83 4.53
CA ASP A 161 -6.35 -15.23 5.62
C ASP A 161 -5.62 -14.05 6.27
N GLU A 162 -4.33 -13.88 6.00
CA GLU A 162 -3.55 -12.78 6.54
C GLU A 162 -3.97 -11.44 5.91
N GLU A 163 -4.39 -10.49 6.76
CA GLU A 163 -4.61 -9.10 6.38
C GLU A 163 -3.29 -8.34 6.44
N LEU A 164 -2.94 -7.70 5.34
CA LEU A 164 -1.71 -6.92 5.23
C LEU A 164 -2.01 -5.44 5.43
N LEU A 165 -1.41 -4.86 6.47
CA LEU A 165 -1.49 -3.44 6.75
C LEU A 165 -0.62 -2.67 5.74
N VAL A 166 -1.20 -1.71 5.01
CA VAL A 166 -0.46 -0.82 4.09
C VAL A 166 -0.29 0.58 4.63
N GLY A 167 -1.16 1.00 5.53
CA GLY A 167 -1.05 2.29 6.18
C GLY A 167 -2.09 2.47 7.27
N ARG A 168 -1.93 3.53 8.07
CA ARG A 168 -2.88 3.87 9.13
C ARG A 168 -2.94 5.36 9.38
N ILE A 169 -4.04 5.79 9.97
CA ILE A 169 -4.23 7.11 10.54
C ILE A 169 -4.19 6.99 12.05
N VAL A 170 -3.34 7.76 12.68
CA VAL A 170 -3.23 7.80 14.15
C VAL A 170 -3.53 9.20 14.66
N LYS A 171 -4.14 9.29 15.85
CA LYS A 171 -4.29 10.52 16.62
C LYS A 171 -3.30 10.50 17.76
N CYS A 172 -2.49 11.52 17.86
CA CYS A 172 -1.45 11.69 18.87
C CYS A 172 -1.84 12.80 19.86
N THR A 173 -1.78 12.50 21.14
CA THR A 173 -2.15 13.39 22.25
C THR A 173 -0.95 13.72 23.11
#